data_194ab14a09afa42447e960804f6cee82
#
_entry.id   194ab14a09afa42447e960804f6cee82
#
_cell.length_a   1.000
_cell.length_b   1.000
_cell.length_c   1.000
_cell.angle_alpha   90.00
_cell.angle_beta   90.00
_cell.angle_gamma   90.00
#
_symmetry.space_group_name_H-M   'P 1'
#
loop_
_entity.id
_entity.type
_entity.pdbx_description
1 polymer ?
#
loop_
_entity_poly.entity_id
_entity_poly.type
_entity_poly.pdbx_seq_one_letter_code
_entity_poly.pdbx_strand_id
1 'polypeptide(L)'
;MKMSHEEYINKQRKRAAEVASGMLDGSIDYLEGAIELSSLRFEVDLPENDSDFLALTGVSSEVDHLPIGAPRQYWSKEALERHEPEIQQSIKWAKEVSLSECISIVARFNA
;
A
#
# COMPACT_ATOMS: atom_id res chain seq x y z
N MET A 1 -17.23 6.13 -23.21
CA MET A 1 -16.60 4.97 -23.87
C MET A 1 -16.08 4.02 -22.79
N LYS A 2 -16.36 2.75 -22.90
CA LYS A 2 -15.90 1.77 -21.90
C LYS A 2 -14.44 1.41 -22.16
N MET A 3 -13.67 1.38 -21.09
CA MET A 3 -12.30 0.92 -21.10
C MET A 3 -12.27 -0.59 -21.38
N SER A 4 -11.35 -1.07 -22.20
CA SER A 4 -11.16 -2.50 -22.39
C SER A 4 -10.61 -3.13 -21.12
N HIS A 5 -10.73 -4.45 -20.98
CA HIS A 5 -10.18 -5.16 -19.83
C HIS A 5 -8.67 -4.94 -19.73
N GLU A 6 -7.96 -5.02 -20.85
CA GLU A 6 -6.53 -4.81 -20.90
C GLU A 6 -6.14 -3.39 -20.49
N GLU A 7 -6.87 -2.38 -20.97
CA GLU A 7 -6.64 -1.00 -20.58
C GLU A 7 -6.86 -0.78 -19.09
N TYR A 8 -7.90 -1.41 -18.53
CA TYR A 8 -8.19 -1.35 -17.11
C TYR A 8 -7.03 -1.93 -16.29
N ILE A 9 -6.57 -3.13 -16.65
CA ILE A 9 -5.45 -3.79 -15.97
C ILE A 9 -4.20 -2.92 -16.03
N ASN A 10 -3.88 -2.37 -17.20
CA ASN A 10 -2.71 -1.51 -17.36
C ASN A 10 -2.80 -0.25 -16.52
N LYS A 11 -3.99 0.32 -16.40
CA LYS A 11 -4.23 1.49 -15.55
C LYS A 11 -3.97 1.15 -14.07
N GLN A 12 -4.44 -0.03 -13.61
CA GLN A 12 -4.25 -0.45 -12.23
C GLN A 12 -2.78 -0.78 -11.95
N ARG A 13 -2.07 -1.39 -12.87
CA ARG A 13 -0.63 -1.64 -12.75
C ARG A 13 0.16 -0.35 -12.66
N LYS A 14 -0.20 0.65 -13.46
CA LYS A 14 0.41 1.98 -13.40
C LYS A 14 0.16 2.63 -12.04
N ARG A 15 -1.08 2.52 -11.52
CA ARG A 15 -1.40 3.03 -10.19
C ARG A 15 -0.57 2.35 -9.12
N ALA A 16 -0.40 1.02 -9.20
CA ALA A 16 0.44 0.29 -8.26
C ALA A 16 1.88 0.82 -8.25
N ALA A 17 2.47 1.08 -9.43
CA ALA A 17 3.80 1.66 -9.53
C ALA A 17 3.86 3.07 -8.93
N GLU A 18 2.84 3.89 -9.16
CA GLU A 18 2.76 5.24 -8.59
C GLU A 18 2.69 5.20 -7.07
N VAL A 19 1.88 4.31 -6.51
CA VAL A 19 1.74 4.16 -5.06
C VAL A 19 3.06 3.69 -4.45
N ALA A 20 3.65 2.64 -5.01
CA ALA A 20 4.93 2.11 -4.52
C ALA A 20 6.03 3.17 -4.59
N SER A 21 6.11 3.91 -5.69
CA SER A 21 7.08 4.99 -5.85
C SER A 21 6.87 6.10 -4.81
N GLY A 22 5.62 6.47 -4.57
CA GLY A 22 5.28 7.48 -3.55
C GLY A 22 5.63 7.03 -2.13
N MET A 23 5.47 5.74 -1.85
CA MET A 23 5.89 5.16 -0.56
C MET A 23 7.40 5.24 -0.39
N LEU A 24 8.15 4.99 -1.47
CA LEU A 24 9.61 5.02 -1.44
C LEU A 24 10.17 6.43 -1.27
N ASP A 25 9.55 7.44 -1.90
CA ASP A 25 10.04 8.82 -1.83
C ASP A 25 9.39 9.65 -0.71
N GLY A 26 8.42 9.09 0.00
CA GLY A 26 7.77 9.74 1.13
C GLY A 26 6.58 10.63 0.76
N SER A 27 6.20 10.71 -0.52
CA SER A 27 5.04 11.51 -0.94
C SER A 27 3.70 10.85 -0.60
N ILE A 28 3.71 9.54 -0.39
CA ILE A 28 2.55 8.77 0.04
C ILE A 28 2.90 8.12 1.38
N ASP A 29 2.02 8.25 2.38
CA ASP A 29 2.20 7.58 3.67
C ASP A 29 2.41 6.08 3.45
N TYR A 30 3.44 5.51 4.09
CA TYR A 30 3.85 4.14 3.82
C TYR A 30 2.74 3.13 4.14
N LEU A 31 2.04 3.31 5.25
CA LEU A 31 0.97 2.39 5.65
C LEU A 31 -0.29 2.56 4.78
N GLU A 32 -0.65 3.80 4.44
CA GLU A 32 -1.76 4.03 3.50
C GLU A 32 -1.47 3.42 2.14
N GLY A 33 -0.23 3.57 1.66
CA GLY A 33 0.20 2.98 0.40
C GLY A 33 0.15 1.46 0.44
N ALA A 34 0.58 0.84 1.53
CA ALA A 34 0.52 -0.61 1.70
C ALA A 34 -0.93 -1.12 1.64
N ILE A 35 -1.85 -0.39 2.27
CA ILE A 35 -3.27 -0.74 2.24
C ILE A 35 -3.82 -0.64 0.81
N GLU A 36 -3.48 0.41 0.08
CA GLU A 36 -3.91 0.56 -1.31
C GLU A 36 -3.34 -0.54 -2.19
N LEU A 37 -2.04 -0.86 -2.06
CA LEU A 37 -1.43 -1.94 -2.84
C LEU A 37 -2.08 -3.29 -2.53
N SER A 38 -2.41 -3.54 -1.28
CA SER A 38 -3.13 -4.75 -0.89
C SER A 38 -4.47 -4.86 -1.63
N SER A 39 -5.20 -3.75 -1.76
CA SER A 39 -6.45 -3.71 -2.52
C SER A 39 -6.23 -3.93 -4.01
N LEU A 40 -5.17 -3.35 -4.56
CA LEU A 40 -4.88 -3.44 -6.00
C LEU A 40 -4.47 -4.84 -6.45
N ARG A 41 -4.06 -5.73 -5.53
CA ARG A 41 -3.62 -7.08 -5.91
C ARG A 41 -4.65 -7.86 -6.74
N PHE A 42 -5.92 -7.58 -6.54
CA PHE A 42 -6.99 -8.23 -7.29
C PHE A 42 -7.27 -7.57 -8.64
N GLU A 43 -6.66 -6.41 -8.90
CA GLU A 43 -6.96 -5.58 -10.05
C GLU A 43 -5.83 -5.55 -11.09
N VAL A 44 -4.71 -6.23 -10.82
CA VAL A 44 -3.51 -6.15 -11.65
C VAL A 44 -3.25 -7.43 -12.47
N ASP A 45 -4.20 -8.35 -12.46
CA ASP A 45 -4.14 -9.60 -13.22
C ASP A 45 -2.85 -10.39 -12.95
N LEU A 46 -2.59 -10.65 -11.68
CA LEU A 46 -1.49 -11.48 -11.20
C LEU A 46 -2.03 -12.59 -10.32
N PRO A 47 -1.25 -13.68 -10.13
CA PRO A 47 -1.66 -14.72 -9.18
C PRO A 47 -1.87 -14.13 -7.78
N GLU A 48 -2.83 -14.69 -7.04
CA GLU A 48 -3.13 -14.25 -5.67
C GLU A 48 -1.93 -14.37 -4.74
N ASN A 49 -1.00 -15.28 -5.05
CA ASN A 49 0.20 -15.49 -4.26
C ASN A 49 1.43 -14.73 -4.77
N ASP A 50 1.23 -13.72 -5.62
CA ASP A 50 2.34 -12.87 -6.05
C ASP A 50 3.08 -12.32 -4.84
N SER A 51 4.39 -12.61 -4.74
CA SER A 51 5.15 -12.33 -3.53
C SER A 51 5.24 -10.84 -3.19
N ASP A 52 5.28 -9.97 -4.19
CA ASP A 52 5.37 -8.53 -3.94
C ASP A 52 4.10 -8.01 -3.27
N PHE A 53 2.92 -8.38 -3.82
CA PHE A 53 1.65 -7.94 -3.25
C PHE A 53 1.32 -8.64 -1.93
N LEU A 54 1.76 -9.90 -1.75
CA LEU A 54 1.56 -10.59 -0.48
C LEU A 54 2.28 -9.90 0.67
N ALA A 55 3.49 -9.37 0.44
CA ALA A 55 4.21 -8.63 1.48
C ALA A 55 3.41 -7.42 1.95
N LEU A 56 2.84 -6.64 1.01
CA LEU A 56 2.03 -5.47 1.34
C LEU A 56 0.70 -5.85 1.97
N THR A 57 0.13 -7.00 1.60
CA THR A 57 -1.08 -7.54 2.22
C THR A 57 -0.81 -7.90 3.68
N GLY A 58 0.35 -8.49 3.96
CA GLY A 58 0.77 -8.78 5.33
C GLY A 58 0.87 -7.50 6.17
N VAL A 59 1.47 -6.46 5.62
CA VAL A 59 1.56 -5.16 6.29
C VAL A 59 0.16 -4.61 6.56
N SER A 60 -0.70 -4.61 5.55
CA SER A 60 -2.08 -4.10 5.68
C SER A 60 -2.85 -4.81 6.79
N SER A 61 -2.72 -6.14 6.87
CA SER A 61 -3.38 -6.94 7.91
C SER A 61 -2.90 -6.61 9.31
N GLU A 62 -1.60 -6.38 9.47
CA GLU A 62 -1.02 -6.10 10.79
C GLU A 62 -1.39 -4.71 11.32
N VAL A 63 -1.73 -3.77 10.44
CA VAL A 63 -2.01 -2.38 10.83
C VAL A 63 -3.48 -2.00 10.70
N ASP A 64 -4.37 -2.94 10.41
CA ASP A 64 -5.78 -2.67 10.17
C ASP A 64 -6.51 -2.12 11.39
N HIS A 65 -5.98 -2.32 12.59
CA HIS A 65 -6.54 -1.81 13.85
C HIS A 65 -6.12 -0.36 14.14
N LEU A 66 -5.22 0.22 13.35
CA LEU A 66 -4.70 1.56 13.59
C LEU A 66 -5.51 2.62 12.84
N PRO A 67 -5.54 3.87 13.35
CA PRO A 67 -6.25 4.97 12.68
C PRO A 67 -5.43 5.50 11.50
N ILE A 68 -5.52 4.81 10.37
CA ILE A 68 -4.74 5.09 9.17
C ILE A 68 -5.70 5.49 8.04
N GLY A 69 -5.37 6.57 7.33
CA GLY A 69 -6.15 7.03 6.19
C GLY A 69 -7.48 7.63 6.59
N ALA A 70 -8.52 7.40 5.79
CA ALA A 70 -9.84 7.99 5.99
C ALA A 70 -10.48 7.69 7.35
N PRO A 71 -10.38 6.47 7.92
CA PRO A 71 -10.94 6.21 9.25
C PRO A 71 -10.38 7.08 10.36
N ARG A 72 -9.20 7.68 10.16
CA ARG A 72 -8.54 8.55 11.13
C ARG A 72 -9.45 9.71 11.57
N GLN A 73 -10.30 10.21 10.69
CA GLN A 73 -11.20 11.33 10.98
C GLN A 73 -12.23 11.02 12.09
N TYR A 74 -12.50 9.74 12.35
CA TYR A 74 -13.46 9.31 13.37
C TYR A 74 -12.82 9.08 14.74
N TRP A 75 -11.52 9.27 14.87
CA TRP A 75 -10.79 9.07 16.11
C TRP A 75 -10.58 10.40 16.83
N SER A 76 -10.66 10.39 18.17
CA SER A 76 -10.37 11.60 18.94
C SER A 76 -8.88 11.97 18.84
N LYS A 77 -8.58 13.24 19.09
CA LYS A 77 -7.21 13.73 19.12
C LYS A 77 -6.35 12.95 20.11
N GLU A 78 -6.91 12.69 21.29
CA GLU A 78 -6.21 11.95 22.34
C GLU A 78 -5.92 10.51 21.93
N ALA A 79 -6.88 9.87 21.24
CA ALA A 79 -6.68 8.51 20.74
C ALA A 79 -5.62 8.47 19.66
N LEU A 80 -5.60 9.46 18.75
CA LEU A 80 -4.56 9.57 17.72
C LEU A 80 -3.19 9.75 18.34
N GLU A 81 -3.06 10.60 19.34
CA GLU A 81 -1.79 10.82 20.05
C GLU A 81 -1.30 9.55 20.75
N ARG A 82 -2.22 8.77 21.35
CA ARG A 82 -1.85 7.51 22.00
C ARG A 82 -1.33 6.47 21.03
N HIS A 83 -1.85 6.42 19.80
CA HIS A 83 -1.44 5.44 18.82
C HIS A 83 -0.22 5.87 17.99
N GLU A 84 0.20 7.14 18.07
CA GLU A 84 1.30 7.64 17.26
C GLU A 84 2.60 6.83 17.40
N PRO A 85 3.04 6.46 18.63
CA PRO A 85 4.25 5.63 18.75
C PRO A 85 4.11 4.28 18.05
N GLU A 86 2.93 3.65 18.14
CA GLU A 86 2.68 2.37 17.48
C GLU A 86 2.68 2.55 15.96
N ILE A 87 2.10 3.63 15.45
CA ILE A 87 2.10 3.95 14.02
C ILE A 87 3.53 4.10 13.52
N GLN A 88 4.39 4.83 14.24
CA GLN A 88 5.77 5.02 13.84
C GLN A 88 6.56 3.72 13.85
N GLN A 89 6.36 2.87 14.86
CA GLN A 89 6.98 1.54 14.91
C GLN A 89 6.49 0.67 13.75
N SER A 90 5.21 0.75 13.42
CA SER A 90 4.63 -0.02 12.32
C SER A 90 5.20 0.42 10.97
N ILE A 91 5.41 1.72 10.76
CA ILE A 91 6.05 2.23 9.54
C ILE A 91 7.46 1.66 9.42
N LYS A 92 8.23 1.70 10.49
CA LYS A 92 9.60 1.18 10.50
C LYS A 92 9.62 -0.31 10.15
N TRP A 93 8.78 -1.09 10.83
CA TRP A 93 8.66 -2.52 10.57
C TRP A 93 8.20 -2.80 9.13
N ALA A 94 7.18 -2.07 8.66
CA ALA A 94 6.65 -2.24 7.31
C ALA A 94 7.74 -2.03 6.25
N LYS A 95 8.57 -1.01 6.43
CA LYS A 95 9.70 -0.77 5.53
C LYS A 95 10.69 -1.92 5.55
N GLU A 96 10.99 -2.46 6.72
CA GLU A 96 11.92 -3.57 6.85
C GLU A 96 11.45 -4.82 6.09
N VAL A 97 10.15 -5.10 6.10
CA VAL A 97 9.60 -6.33 5.52
C VAL A 97 9.09 -6.18 4.09
N SER A 98 8.98 -4.97 3.55
CA SER A 98 8.35 -4.77 2.24
C SER A 98 9.05 -3.77 1.31
N LEU A 99 10.17 -3.17 1.73
CA LEU A 99 10.85 -2.18 0.90
C LEU A 99 11.28 -2.74 -0.46
N SER A 100 11.88 -3.94 -0.45
CA SER A 100 12.33 -4.58 -1.70
C SER A 100 11.16 -4.91 -2.61
N GLU A 101 10.01 -5.24 -2.05
CA GLU A 101 8.80 -5.53 -2.81
C GLU A 101 8.22 -4.27 -3.46
N CYS A 102 8.30 -3.13 -2.77
CA CYS A 102 7.92 -1.84 -3.37
C CYS A 102 8.84 -1.49 -4.55
N ILE A 103 10.13 -1.69 -4.38
CA ILE A 103 11.11 -1.47 -5.46
C ILE A 103 10.79 -2.38 -6.65
N SER A 104 10.47 -3.64 -6.38
CA SER A 104 10.09 -4.61 -7.42
C SER A 104 8.84 -4.17 -8.18
N ILE A 105 7.81 -3.71 -7.48
CA ILE A 105 6.56 -3.26 -8.10
C ILE A 105 6.82 -2.08 -9.04
N VAL A 106 7.63 -1.11 -8.62
CA VAL A 106 8.01 0.02 -9.48
C VAL A 106 8.71 -0.49 -10.73
N ALA A 107 9.70 -1.39 -10.58
CA ALA A 107 10.45 -1.93 -11.70
C ALA A 107 9.57 -2.71 -12.68
N ARG A 108 8.58 -3.45 -12.18
CA ARG A 108 7.70 -4.29 -12.99
C ARG A 108 6.69 -3.48 -13.79
N PHE A 109 6.16 -2.40 -13.23
CA PHE A 109 5.01 -1.70 -13.79
C PHE A 109 5.28 -0.25 -14.19
N ASN A 110 6.47 0.26 -13.96
CA ASN A 110 6.84 1.60 -14.35
C ASN A 110 7.57 1.54 -15.71
N ALA A 111 6.76 1.31 -16.73
CA ALA A 111 7.27 1.21 -18.09
C ALA A 111 7.24 2.56 -18.78
#